data_acfad922e01e228140a9dd58828267b7
#
_entry.id   acfad922e01e228140a9dd58828267b7
#
_cell.length_a   1.000
_cell.length_b   1.000
_cell.length_c   1.000
_cell.angle_alpha   90.00
_cell.angle_beta   90.00
_cell.angle_gamma   90.00
#
_symmetry.space_group_name_H-M   'P 1'
#
loop_
_entity.id
_entity.type
_entity.pdbx_description
1 polymer ?
#
loop_
_entity_poly.entity_id
_entity_poly.type
_entity_poly.pdbx_seq_one_letter_code
_entity_poly.pdbx_strand_id
1 'polypeptide(L)'
;MTASEQHTGGCLCGAIRYRVTGPPLRASLCHCSQCRRQTGSALPAFVAWPRDRLEILKGTPAGFRISAIATREFCRDCGSPLFWRGDTGDTISLLLGSLDDAEAMPKPSYQLWTERRIPWVPEMAEITPHRQEPPRG
;
A
#
# COMPACT_ATOMS: atom_id res chain seq x y z
N MET A 1 -7.99 18.00 -3.31
CA MET A 1 -8.42 16.74 -3.93
C MET A 1 -9.94 16.65 -3.84
N THR A 2 -10.58 16.12 -4.87
CA THR A 2 -12.05 16.13 -4.99
C THR A 2 -12.60 14.70 -5.03
N ALA A 3 -13.90 14.57 -4.76
CA ALA A 3 -14.58 13.27 -4.77
C ALA A 3 -14.61 12.61 -6.17
N SER A 4 -14.45 13.39 -7.23
CA SER A 4 -14.46 12.90 -8.62
C SER A 4 -13.07 12.64 -9.18
N GLU A 5 -12.00 12.96 -8.45
CA GLU A 5 -10.65 12.70 -8.93
C GLU A 5 -10.43 11.20 -9.12
N GLN A 6 -9.60 10.86 -10.09
CA GLN A 6 -9.25 9.48 -10.39
C GLN A 6 -7.74 9.33 -10.48
N HIS A 7 -7.26 8.20 -9.98
CA HIS A 7 -5.85 7.84 -10.07
C HIS A 7 -5.75 6.43 -10.63
N THR A 8 -4.85 6.23 -11.58
CA THR A 8 -4.61 4.92 -12.16
C THR A 8 -3.26 4.38 -11.73
N GLY A 9 -3.10 3.10 -11.85
CA GLY A 9 -1.85 2.42 -11.56
C GLY A 9 -1.83 1.02 -12.11
N GLY A 10 -0.78 0.29 -11.78
CA GLY A 10 -0.65 -1.08 -12.23
C GLY A 10 0.71 -1.66 -11.95
N CYS A 11 0.94 -2.85 -12.52
CA CYS A 11 2.20 -3.57 -12.39
C CYS A 11 3.22 -3.11 -13.43
N LEU A 12 4.47 -3.51 -13.23
CA LEU A 12 5.58 -3.14 -14.10
C LEU A 12 5.36 -3.60 -15.56
N CYS A 13 4.85 -4.81 -15.77
CA CYS A 13 4.67 -5.34 -17.12
C CYS A 13 3.37 -4.86 -17.79
N GLY A 14 2.49 -4.19 -17.07
CA GLY A 14 1.23 -3.69 -17.60
C GLY A 14 0.10 -4.71 -17.71
N ALA A 15 0.32 -5.96 -17.30
CA ALA A 15 -0.73 -6.99 -17.34
C ALA A 15 -1.89 -6.67 -16.40
N ILE A 16 -1.62 -5.92 -15.32
CA ILE A 16 -2.64 -5.49 -14.36
C ILE A 16 -2.70 -3.97 -14.37
N ARG A 17 -3.91 -3.45 -14.53
CA ARG A 17 -4.20 -2.02 -14.43
C ARG A 17 -5.40 -1.82 -13.53
N TYR A 18 -5.37 -0.74 -12.74
CA TYR A 18 -6.47 -0.40 -11.84
C TYR A 18 -6.72 1.10 -11.81
N ARG A 19 -7.85 1.46 -11.24
CA ARG A 19 -8.23 2.85 -10.99
C ARG A 19 -8.83 2.95 -9.60
N VAL A 20 -8.49 4.03 -8.89
CA VAL A 20 -9.15 4.43 -7.65
C VAL A 20 -9.81 5.78 -7.85
N THR A 21 -10.98 5.97 -7.26
CA THR A 21 -11.77 7.20 -7.37
C THR A 21 -11.88 7.88 -6.02
N GLY A 22 -11.77 9.19 -6.02
CA GLY A 22 -11.83 10.03 -4.83
C GLY A 22 -10.45 10.23 -4.20
N PRO A 23 -10.38 11.06 -3.15
CA PRO A 23 -9.13 11.34 -2.48
C PRO A 23 -8.66 10.14 -1.66
N PRO A 24 -7.34 9.95 -1.55
CA PRO A 24 -6.81 8.92 -0.64
C PRO A 24 -7.16 9.26 0.81
N LEU A 25 -7.34 8.23 1.63
CA LEU A 25 -7.65 8.39 3.04
C LEU A 25 -6.39 8.75 3.84
N ARG A 26 -5.27 8.11 3.52
CA ARG A 26 -4.00 8.29 4.23
C ARG A 26 -2.88 7.58 3.50
N ALA A 27 -1.66 7.96 3.83
CA ALA A 27 -0.45 7.26 3.39
C ALA A 27 0.39 6.89 4.60
N SER A 28 1.10 5.77 4.51
CA SER A 28 1.91 5.25 5.61
C SER A 28 3.18 4.58 5.10
N LEU A 29 4.15 4.41 6.01
CA LEU A 29 5.34 3.59 5.79
C LEU A 29 5.28 2.37 6.71
N CYS A 30 5.75 1.22 6.24
CA CYS A 30 5.80 0.03 7.07
C CYS A 30 7.19 -0.57 7.09
N HIS A 31 7.71 -0.80 8.30
CA HIS A 31 9.06 -1.35 8.51
C HIS A 31 9.04 -2.86 8.80
N CYS A 32 7.87 -3.51 8.84
CA CYS A 32 7.80 -4.90 9.26
C CYS A 32 8.49 -5.85 8.28
N SER A 33 8.92 -7.00 8.80
CA SER A 33 9.64 -7.98 7.98
C SER A 33 8.80 -8.53 6.82
N GLN A 34 7.49 -8.64 6.98
CA GLN A 34 6.60 -9.10 5.91
C GLN A 34 6.56 -8.10 4.75
N CYS A 35 6.41 -6.81 5.06
CA CYS A 35 6.43 -5.78 4.04
C CYS A 35 7.76 -5.71 3.32
N ARG A 36 8.86 -5.78 4.07
CA ARG A 36 10.21 -5.78 3.48
C ARG A 36 10.42 -6.99 2.56
N ARG A 37 10.05 -8.18 3.01
CA ARG A 37 10.26 -9.41 2.22
C ARG A 37 9.40 -9.43 0.97
N GLN A 38 8.14 -9.06 1.09
CA GLN A 38 7.22 -9.11 -0.03
C GLN A 38 7.53 -8.06 -1.10
N THR A 39 8.01 -6.89 -0.70
CA THR A 39 8.30 -5.80 -1.64
C THR A 39 9.77 -5.67 -2.02
N GLY A 40 10.67 -6.16 -1.17
CA GLY A 40 12.11 -5.94 -1.33
C GLY A 40 12.57 -4.55 -0.90
N SER A 41 11.66 -3.68 -0.46
CA SER A 41 12.01 -2.35 0.03
C SER A 41 12.39 -2.38 1.50
N ALA A 42 13.28 -1.47 1.91
CA ALA A 42 13.58 -1.26 3.33
C ALA A 42 12.35 -0.81 4.12
N LEU A 43 11.45 -0.04 3.48
CA LEU A 43 10.24 0.52 4.10
C LEU A 43 9.24 0.89 3.00
N PRO A 44 8.41 -0.04 2.54
CA PRO A 44 7.44 0.30 1.51
C PRO A 44 6.40 1.31 2.00
N ALA A 45 5.93 2.13 1.06
CA ALA A 45 4.87 3.10 1.30
C ALA A 45 3.54 2.57 0.78
N PHE A 46 2.48 2.81 1.55
CA PHE A 46 1.12 2.43 1.21
C PHE A 46 0.22 3.66 1.18
N VAL A 47 -0.76 3.63 0.29
CA VAL A 47 -1.82 4.63 0.25
C VAL A 47 -3.16 3.91 0.33
N ALA A 48 -4.02 4.35 1.23
CA ALA A 48 -5.31 3.69 1.48
C ALA A 48 -6.46 4.44 0.82
N TRP A 49 -7.38 3.70 0.26
CA TRP A 49 -8.68 4.17 -0.23
C TRP A 49 -9.81 3.37 0.40
N PRO A 50 -11.03 3.90 0.39
CA PRO A 50 -12.20 3.03 0.63
C PRO A 50 -12.19 1.88 -0.37
N ARG A 51 -12.48 0.68 0.10
CA ARG A 51 -12.37 -0.54 -0.71
C ARG A 51 -13.24 -0.49 -1.96
N ASP A 52 -14.41 0.11 -1.87
CA ASP A 52 -15.35 0.22 -2.99
C ASP A 52 -14.93 1.23 -4.07
N ARG A 53 -13.84 1.96 -3.84
CA ARG A 53 -13.31 2.91 -4.81
C ARG A 53 -12.26 2.31 -5.74
N LEU A 54 -11.85 1.08 -5.50
CA LEU A 54 -10.90 0.38 -6.35
C LEU A 54 -11.63 -0.39 -7.44
N GLU A 55 -11.20 -0.21 -8.68
CA GLU A 55 -11.68 -0.95 -9.84
C GLU A 55 -10.49 -1.54 -10.59
N ILE A 56 -10.52 -2.84 -10.85
CA ILE A 56 -9.52 -3.49 -11.70
C ILE A 56 -9.94 -3.31 -13.14
N LEU A 57 -9.12 -2.61 -13.93
CA LEU A 57 -9.41 -2.31 -15.33
C LEU A 57 -8.90 -3.39 -16.27
N LYS A 58 -7.84 -4.11 -15.89
CA LYS A 58 -7.19 -5.11 -16.72
C LYS A 58 -6.52 -6.16 -15.85
N GLY A 59 -6.64 -7.41 -16.22
CA GLY A 59 -5.96 -8.53 -15.56
C GLY A 59 -6.60 -8.96 -14.26
N THR A 60 -5.99 -9.94 -13.62
CA THR A 60 -6.44 -10.48 -12.34
C THR A 60 -5.23 -10.62 -11.42
N PRO A 61 -5.16 -9.88 -10.31
CA PRO A 61 -4.07 -10.02 -9.36
C PRO A 61 -4.03 -11.44 -8.76
N ALA A 62 -2.82 -11.97 -8.60
CA ALA A 62 -2.62 -13.17 -7.79
C ALA A 62 -2.59 -12.76 -6.33
N GLY A 63 -2.91 -13.70 -5.44
CA GLY A 63 -2.95 -13.43 -4.01
C GLY A 63 -2.12 -14.44 -3.23
N PHE A 64 -1.47 -13.96 -2.18
CA PHE A 64 -0.80 -14.78 -1.19
C PHE A 64 -1.33 -14.43 0.19
N ARG A 65 -1.89 -15.42 0.87
CA ARG A 65 -2.43 -15.20 2.21
C ARG A 65 -1.29 -15.19 3.21
N ILE A 66 -1.07 -14.04 3.83
CA ILE A 66 0.08 -13.82 4.71
C ILE A 66 -0.24 -14.02 6.18
N SER A 67 -1.51 -14.03 6.54
CA SER A 67 -1.96 -14.14 7.93
C SER A 67 -3.40 -14.62 7.97
N ALA A 68 -3.93 -14.78 9.18
CA ALA A 68 -5.33 -15.14 9.37
C ALA A 68 -6.32 -14.08 8.88
N ILE A 69 -5.83 -12.84 8.65
CA ILE A 69 -6.72 -11.69 8.39
C ILE A 69 -6.44 -10.96 7.07
N ALA A 70 -5.40 -11.30 6.33
CA ALA A 70 -5.02 -10.51 5.16
C ALA A 70 -4.40 -11.31 4.04
N THR A 71 -4.56 -10.78 2.83
CA THR A 71 -3.96 -11.28 1.59
C THR A 71 -3.16 -10.16 0.94
N ARG A 72 -1.97 -10.48 0.42
CA ARG A 72 -1.20 -9.57 -0.41
C ARG A 72 -1.42 -9.96 -1.87
N GLU A 73 -1.73 -8.97 -2.68
CA GLU A 73 -2.02 -9.17 -4.10
C GLU A 73 -0.91 -8.59 -4.95
N PHE A 74 -0.59 -9.28 -6.03
CA PHE A 74 0.55 -8.95 -6.89
C PHE A 74 0.31 -9.44 -8.32
N CYS A 75 1.15 -9.00 -9.25
CA CYS A 75 1.10 -9.52 -10.62
C CYS A 75 1.86 -10.85 -10.69
N ARG A 76 1.20 -11.90 -11.18
CA ARG A 76 1.86 -13.20 -11.33
C ARG A 76 2.93 -13.21 -12.41
N ASP A 77 2.85 -12.30 -13.38
CA ASP A 77 3.76 -12.29 -14.52
C ASP A 77 5.06 -11.55 -14.22
N CYS A 78 4.99 -10.42 -13.51
CA CYS A 78 6.19 -9.62 -13.22
C CYS A 78 6.51 -9.51 -11.73
N GLY A 79 5.64 -10.00 -10.85
CA GLY A 79 5.87 -9.99 -9.42
C GLY A 79 5.60 -8.66 -8.71
N SER A 80 5.18 -7.61 -9.43
CA SER A 80 4.93 -6.30 -8.80
C SER A 80 3.91 -6.42 -7.68
N PRO A 81 4.24 -6.02 -6.44
CA PRO A 81 3.26 -5.94 -5.36
C PRO A 81 2.27 -4.80 -5.63
N LEU A 82 0.99 -5.05 -5.39
CA LEU A 82 -0.07 -4.09 -5.72
C LEU A 82 -0.90 -3.70 -4.50
N PHE A 83 -1.47 -4.69 -3.80
CA PHE A 83 -2.45 -4.40 -2.76
C PHE A 83 -2.20 -5.23 -1.51
N TRP A 84 -2.51 -4.64 -0.37
CA TRP A 84 -2.74 -5.35 0.89
C TRP A 84 -4.23 -5.30 1.17
N ARG A 85 -4.86 -6.48 1.22
CA ARG A 85 -6.31 -6.61 1.39
C ARG A 85 -6.60 -7.37 2.67
N GLY A 86 -7.21 -6.68 3.65
CA GLY A 86 -7.74 -7.33 4.82
C GLY A 86 -9.03 -8.10 4.51
N ASP A 87 -9.33 -9.13 5.29
CA ASP A 87 -10.59 -9.88 5.11
C ASP A 87 -11.81 -9.04 5.45
N THR A 88 -11.65 -8.13 6.39
CA THR A 88 -12.73 -7.25 6.88
C THR A 88 -12.27 -5.80 6.84
N GLY A 89 -13.19 -4.90 7.06
CA GLY A 89 -12.91 -3.47 7.05
C GLY A 89 -13.28 -2.83 5.73
N ASP A 90 -13.19 -1.50 5.72
CA ASP A 90 -13.71 -0.69 4.63
C ASP A 90 -12.64 -0.16 3.70
N THR A 91 -11.37 -0.48 3.97
CA THR A 91 -10.25 0.09 3.22
C THR A 91 -9.43 -0.98 2.52
N ILE A 92 -8.70 -0.52 1.49
CA ILE A 92 -7.66 -1.30 0.83
C ILE A 92 -6.40 -0.44 0.75
N SER A 93 -5.24 -1.06 0.96
CA SER A 93 -3.96 -0.36 0.87
C SER A 93 -3.27 -0.74 -0.44
N LEU A 94 -2.87 0.30 -1.18
CA LEU A 94 -2.14 0.15 -2.42
C LEU A 94 -0.67 0.46 -2.18
N LEU A 95 0.22 -0.27 -2.83
CA LEU A 95 1.64 0.10 -2.85
C LEU A 95 1.76 1.44 -3.58
N LEU A 96 2.31 2.45 -2.91
CA LEU A 96 2.39 3.80 -3.47
C LEU A 96 3.10 3.82 -4.82
N GLY A 97 4.18 3.06 -4.94
CA GLY A 97 4.96 3.02 -6.19
C GLY A 97 4.22 2.40 -7.38
N SER A 98 3.08 1.74 -7.17
CA SER A 98 2.29 1.19 -8.27
C SER A 98 1.37 2.23 -8.93
N LEU A 99 1.19 3.39 -8.30
CA LEU A 99 0.39 4.48 -8.86
C LEU A 99 1.16 5.22 -9.95
N ASP A 100 0.47 5.57 -11.03
CA ASP A 100 1.08 6.31 -12.15
C ASP A 100 1.52 7.72 -11.71
N ASP A 101 0.78 8.34 -10.80
CA ASP A 101 1.05 9.67 -10.26
C ASP A 101 1.54 9.60 -8.80
N ALA A 102 2.44 8.68 -8.51
CA ALA A 102 2.96 8.47 -7.15
C ALA A 102 3.47 9.78 -6.51
N GLU A 103 4.07 10.67 -7.31
CA GLU A 103 4.60 11.96 -6.85
C GLU A 103 3.51 12.91 -6.37
N ALA A 104 2.26 12.71 -6.78
CA ALA A 104 1.13 13.54 -6.37
C ALA A 104 0.45 13.03 -5.10
N MET A 105 0.88 11.88 -4.59
CA MET A 105 0.28 11.30 -3.39
C MET A 105 0.70 12.06 -2.13
N PRO A 106 -0.14 12.04 -1.09
CA PRO A 106 0.21 12.72 0.16
C PRO A 106 1.45 12.08 0.78
N LYS A 107 2.24 12.92 1.46
CA LYS A 107 3.35 12.44 2.27
C LYS A 107 2.80 11.48 3.34
N PRO A 108 3.47 10.37 3.61
CA PRO A 108 3.05 9.50 4.72
C PRO A 108 2.93 10.27 6.02
N SER A 109 1.83 10.04 6.74
CA SER A 109 1.54 10.72 7.99
C SER A 109 1.95 9.89 9.21
N TYR A 110 2.16 8.60 9.05
CA TYR A 110 2.58 7.72 10.13
C TYR A 110 3.39 6.53 9.61
N GLN A 111 4.11 5.89 10.54
CA GLN A 111 4.94 4.72 10.26
C GLN A 111 4.50 3.56 11.15
N LEU A 112 4.50 2.36 10.58
CA LEU A 112 4.15 1.12 11.28
C LEU A 112 5.41 0.30 11.53
N TRP A 113 5.44 -0.38 12.67
CA TRP A 113 6.51 -1.33 13.02
C TRP A 113 7.90 -0.69 13.04
N THR A 114 8.03 0.49 13.62
CA THR A 114 9.31 1.20 13.67
C THR A 114 10.35 0.45 14.49
N GLU A 115 9.96 -0.46 15.40
CA GLU A 115 10.90 -1.31 16.12
C GLU A 115 11.69 -2.25 15.18
N ARG A 116 11.22 -2.41 13.94
CA ARG A 116 11.89 -3.20 12.91
C ARG A 116 12.64 -2.35 11.89
N ARG A 117 12.72 -1.05 12.12
CA ARG A 117 13.43 -0.12 11.24
C ARG A 117 14.89 -0.58 11.07
N ILE A 118 15.33 -0.61 9.82
CA ILE A 118 16.73 -0.91 9.50
C ILE A 118 17.58 0.27 10.00
N PRO A 119 18.72 0.02 10.71
CA PRO A 119 19.44 1.09 11.39
C PRO A 119 19.88 2.27 10.51
N TRP A 120 20.19 2.04 9.22
CA TRP A 120 20.61 3.14 8.35
C TRP A 120 19.44 3.99 7.83
N VAL A 121 18.20 3.54 7.99
CA VAL A 121 17.01 4.34 7.61
C VAL A 121 16.81 5.42 8.67
N PRO A 122 16.70 6.71 8.27
CA PRO A 122 16.46 7.80 9.23
C PRO A 122 15.15 7.60 9.98
N GLU A 123 15.09 8.07 11.21
CA GLU A 123 13.90 7.89 12.06
C GLU A 123 12.69 8.69 11.56
N MET A 124 12.90 9.82 10.90
CA MET A 124 11.83 10.66 10.35
C MET A 124 10.73 10.94 11.38
N ALA A 125 11.10 11.60 12.47
CA ALA A 125 10.20 11.82 13.61
C ALA A 125 8.93 12.62 13.26
N GLU A 126 8.96 13.40 12.18
CA GLU A 126 7.81 14.15 11.67
C GLU A 126 6.72 13.26 11.06
N ILE A 127 7.04 11.99 10.78
CA ILE A 127 6.08 10.97 10.37
C ILE A 127 5.80 10.14 11.60
N THR A 128 4.60 10.25 12.16
CA THR A 128 4.27 9.69 13.48
C THR A 128 4.69 8.23 13.60
N PRO A 129 5.64 7.89 14.48
CA PRO A 129 6.13 6.53 14.61
C PRO A 129 5.21 5.68 15.50
N HIS A 130 4.93 4.47 15.08
CA HIS A 130 4.30 3.43 15.88
C HIS A 130 5.26 2.25 15.95
N ARG A 131 5.61 1.83 17.16
CA ARG A 131 6.55 0.72 17.34
C ARG A 131 6.05 -0.57 16.70
N GLN A 132 4.74 -0.78 16.72
CA GLN A 132 4.07 -1.91 16.11
C GLN A 132 2.85 -1.41 15.34
N GLU A 133 1.78 -2.19 15.30
CA GLU A 133 0.52 -1.76 14.70
C GLU A 133 -0.19 -0.80 15.66
N PRO A 134 -0.65 0.38 15.19
CA PRO A 134 -1.43 1.26 16.07
C PRO A 134 -2.80 0.64 16.35
N PRO A 135 -3.44 1.02 17.45
CA PRO A 135 -4.81 0.59 17.71
C PRO A 135 -5.73 0.95 16.54
N ARG A 136 -6.56 0.01 16.13
CA ARG A 136 -7.56 0.26 15.12
C ARG A 136 -8.74 0.98 15.77
N GLY A 137 -8.98 2.20 15.31
CA GLY A 137 -10.08 3.00 15.76
C GLY A 137 -11.27 2.94 14.83
#